data_046d3d0e1c041523a7f0eacec39e7d5c
#
_entry.id   046d3d0e1c041523a7f0eacec39e7d5c
#
_cell.length_a   1.000
_cell.length_b   1.000
_cell.length_c   1.000
_cell.angle_alpha   90.00
_cell.angle_beta   90.00
_cell.angle_gamma   90.00
#
_symmetry.space_group_name_H-M   'P 1'
#
loop_
_entity.id
_entity.type
_entity.pdbx_description
1 polymer ?
#
loop_
_entity_poly.entity_id
_entity_poly.type
_entity_poly.pdbx_seq_one_letter_code
_entity_poly.pdbx_strand_id
1 'polypeptide(L)'
;MKRQLISLVGLLALSFNSFGEEDFSVNITVSGASPNQGSAILSLFESSSDHLRKPLMSLRQEVDENGKVQFQLSGMENHFYSVSVFYDKGGNGQLSTGFAGVPIEPIGFSNNAKGQAGPPSFNQAKFNPVLSRDLEIKLSSVLSET
;
A
#
# COMPACT_ATOMS: atom_id res chain seq x y z
N MET A 1 30.11 19.16 -39.45
CA MET A 1 31.06 18.19 -38.92
C MET A 1 31.32 18.34 -37.45
N LYS A 2 31.61 19.56 -37.01
CA LYS A 2 31.80 19.84 -35.58
C LYS A 2 30.57 19.57 -34.75
N ARG A 3 29.39 19.71 -35.32
CA ARG A 3 28.10 19.50 -34.64
C ARG A 3 27.86 18.06 -34.22
N GLN A 4 28.42 17.10 -34.93
CA GLN A 4 28.28 15.69 -34.63
C GLN A 4 28.99 15.31 -33.32
N LEU A 5 30.14 15.94 -33.07
CA LEU A 5 30.90 15.71 -31.85
C LEU A 5 30.15 16.16 -30.62
N ILE A 6 29.43 17.28 -30.73
CA ILE A 6 28.63 17.82 -29.61
C ILE A 6 27.50 16.88 -29.26
N SER A 7 26.85 16.27 -30.24
CA SER A 7 25.80 15.30 -30.02
C SER A 7 26.28 14.08 -29.26
N LEU A 8 27.47 13.59 -29.57
CA LEU A 8 28.08 12.47 -28.87
C LEU A 8 28.34 12.74 -27.41
N VAL A 9 28.81 13.95 -27.11
CA VAL A 9 29.07 14.37 -25.73
C VAL A 9 27.75 14.41 -24.93
N GLY A 10 26.68 14.88 -25.54
CA GLY A 10 25.37 14.91 -24.90
C GLY A 10 24.85 13.53 -24.56
N LEU A 11 25.06 12.56 -25.45
CA LEU A 11 24.65 11.18 -25.19
C LEU A 11 25.42 10.54 -24.05
N LEU A 12 26.72 10.81 -23.96
CA LEU A 12 27.54 10.31 -22.87
C LEU A 12 27.10 10.87 -21.52
N ALA A 13 26.75 12.15 -21.48
CA ALA A 13 26.26 12.77 -20.25
C ALA A 13 24.96 12.11 -19.77
N LEU A 14 24.06 11.74 -20.68
CA LEU A 14 22.83 11.05 -20.34
C LEU A 14 23.08 9.66 -19.77
N SER A 15 24.15 9.00 -20.20
CA SER A 15 24.47 7.66 -19.71
C SER A 15 24.79 7.62 -18.23
N PHE A 16 25.37 8.69 -17.69
CA PHE A 16 25.70 8.75 -16.27
C PHE A 16 24.49 8.86 -15.37
N ASN A 17 23.36 9.32 -15.88
CA ASN A 17 22.15 9.45 -15.10
C ASN A 17 21.44 8.10 -14.87
N SER A 18 21.90 7.07 -15.54
CA SER A 18 21.30 5.73 -15.40
C SER A 18 21.80 4.96 -14.19
N PHE A 19 22.74 5.50 -13.44
CA PHE A 19 23.22 4.87 -12.19
C PHE A 19 22.45 5.33 -10.96
N GLY A 20 21.27 5.86 -11.12
CA GLY A 20 20.40 6.22 -10.00
C GLY A 20 19.89 4.98 -9.25
N GLU A 21 19.32 5.21 -8.08
CA GLU A 21 18.73 4.17 -7.27
C GLU A 21 17.62 3.45 -8.05
N GLU A 22 17.53 2.13 -7.90
CA GLU A 22 16.46 1.36 -8.49
C GLU A 22 15.19 1.61 -7.69
N ASP A 23 14.13 2.00 -8.39
CA ASP A 23 12.81 2.15 -7.83
C ASP A 23 11.98 0.92 -8.15
N PHE A 24 11.23 0.46 -7.19
CA PHE A 24 10.35 -0.68 -7.34
C PHE A 24 8.90 -0.24 -7.26
N SER A 25 8.05 -0.91 -8.03
CA SER A 25 6.60 -0.71 -7.98
C SER A 25 5.93 -1.95 -7.46
N VAL A 26 4.92 -1.75 -6.63
CA VAL A 26 4.10 -2.83 -6.06
C VAL A 26 2.64 -2.57 -6.42
N ASN A 27 1.99 -3.58 -6.96
CA ASN A 27 0.56 -3.56 -7.26
C ASN A 27 -0.17 -4.23 -6.11
N ILE A 28 -1.20 -3.58 -5.59
CA ILE A 28 -2.00 -4.12 -4.48
C ILE A 28 -3.44 -4.21 -4.93
N THR A 29 -3.99 -5.42 -4.88
CA THR A 29 -5.40 -5.68 -5.14
C THR A 29 -6.10 -5.94 -3.81
N VAL A 30 -7.08 -5.12 -3.48
CA VAL A 30 -7.89 -5.27 -2.27
C VAL A 30 -9.24 -5.83 -2.67
N SER A 31 -9.70 -6.86 -1.97
CA SER A 31 -10.99 -7.50 -2.22
C SER A 31 -11.84 -7.54 -0.95
N GLY A 32 -13.13 -7.78 -1.12
CA GLY A 32 -14.05 -7.95 0.00
C GLY A 32 -14.91 -6.72 0.30
N ALA A 33 -14.86 -5.69 -0.53
CA ALA A 33 -15.74 -4.54 -0.41
C ALA A 33 -17.08 -4.78 -1.12
N SER A 34 -18.07 -3.93 -0.84
CA SER A 34 -19.35 -3.97 -1.58
C SER A 34 -19.17 -3.33 -2.94
N PRO A 35 -19.61 -4.00 -4.02
CA PRO A 35 -19.45 -3.46 -5.38
C PRO A 35 -20.02 -2.06 -5.54
N ASN A 36 -19.23 -1.20 -6.18
CA ASN A 36 -19.62 0.18 -6.51
C ASN A 36 -19.98 1.05 -5.31
N GLN A 37 -19.52 0.69 -4.11
CA GLN A 37 -19.86 1.46 -2.89
C GLN A 37 -18.60 1.83 -2.12
N GLY A 38 -18.45 3.12 -1.83
CA GLY A 38 -17.40 3.61 -0.97
C GLY A 38 -16.01 3.55 -1.56
N SER A 39 -15.03 3.63 -0.68
CA SER A 39 -13.62 3.68 -1.04
C SER A 39 -12.80 2.81 -0.11
N ALA A 40 -11.64 2.39 -0.56
CA ALA A 40 -10.61 1.82 0.30
C ALA A 40 -9.54 2.88 0.55
N ILE A 41 -9.06 2.93 1.78
CA ILE A 41 -7.97 3.82 2.18
C ILE A 41 -6.80 2.96 2.60
N LEU A 42 -5.69 3.12 1.89
CA LEU A 42 -4.45 2.39 2.11
C LEU A 42 -3.44 3.29 2.78
N SER A 43 -2.78 2.77 3.80
CA SER A 43 -1.67 3.45 4.47
C SER A 43 -0.42 2.60 4.39
N LEU A 44 0.70 3.23 4.02
CA LEU A 44 2.01 2.58 3.88
C LEU A 44 2.90 3.00 5.03
N PHE A 45 3.58 2.03 5.63
CA PHE A 45 4.50 2.26 6.75
C PHE A 45 5.88 1.66 6.42
N GLU A 46 6.92 2.28 6.91
CA GLU A 46 8.29 1.86 6.61
C GLU A 46 9.11 1.42 7.83
N SER A 47 8.49 1.38 9.01
CA SER A 47 9.17 0.95 10.23
C SER A 47 8.19 0.41 11.25
N SER A 48 8.68 -0.39 12.18
CA SER A 48 7.86 -0.92 13.27
C SER A 48 7.40 0.18 14.24
N SER A 49 8.19 1.23 14.40
CA SER A 49 7.83 2.34 15.28
C SER A 49 6.70 3.20 14.71
N ASP A 50 6.59 3.27 13.39
CA ASP A 50 5.57 4.05 12.71
C ASP A 50 4.33 3.23 12.31
N HIS A 51 4.47 1.91 12.34
CA HIS A 51 3.40 0.99 11.93
C HIS A 51 2.09 1.30 12.66
N LEU A 52 1.03 1.52 11.88
CA LEU A 52 -0.32 1.86 12.32
C LEU A 52 -0.41 3.15 13.14
N ARG A 53 0.63 3.97 13.11
CA ARG A 53 0.67 5.24 13.85
C ARG A 53 0.97 6.41 12.94
N LYS A 54 2.02 6.33 12.13
CA LYS A 54 2.47 7.42 11.28
C LYS A 54 2.76 6.90 9.87
N PRO A 55 1.80 6.98 8.97
CA PRO A 55 2.02 6.49 7.60
C PRO A 55 3.00 7.38 6.84
N LEU A 56 3.80 6.73 6.00
CA LEU A 56 4.64 7.40 5.01
C LEU A 56 3.76 8.08 3.96
N MET A 57 2.68 7.41 3.56
CA MET A 57 1.69 7.94 2.64
C MET A 57 0.37 7.23 2.84
N SER A 58 -0.71 7.89 2.42
CA SER A 58 -2.04 7.30 2.38
C SER A 58 -2.67 7.56 1.03
N LEU A 59 -3.35 6.57 0.49
CA LEU A 59 -4.03 6.63 -0.80
C LEU A 59 -5.48 6.22 -0.65
N ARG A 60 -6.34 6.83 -1.47
CA ARG A 60 -7.77 6.53 -1.51
C ARG A 60 -8.16 6.15 -2.93
N GLN A 61 -8.90 5.08 -3.08
CA GLN A 61 -9.44 4.64 -4.36
C GLN A 61 -10.87 4.14 -4.19
N GLU A 62 -11.70 4.40 -5.18
CA GLU A 62 -13.08 3.94 -5.18
C GLU A 62 -13.16 2.45 -5.47
N VAL A 63 -14.18 1.81 -4.89
CA VAL A 63 -14.46 0.40 -5.10
C VAL A 63 -15.07 0.19 -6.48
N ASP A 64 -14.58 -0.82 -7.21
CA ASP A 64 -15.07 -1.13 -8.56
C ASP A 64 -16.35 -1.98 -8.53
N GLU A 65 -16.81 -2.37 -9.72
CA GLU A 65 -18.01 -3.17 -9.89
C GLU A 65 -17.92 -4.59 -9.34
N ASN A 66 -16.70 -5.05 -9.05
CA ASN A 66 -16.44 -6.37 -8.49
C ASN A 66 -16.15 -6.36 -7.00
N GLY A 67 -16.27 -5.20 -6.34
CA GLY A 67 -15.92 -5.07 -4.94
C GLY A 67 -14.42 -5.06 -4.69
N LYS A 68 -13.64 -4.70 -5.69
CA LYS A 68 -12.18 -4.67 -5.64
C LYS A 68 -11.65 -3.26 -5.77
N VAL A 69 -10.44 -3.06 -5.26
CA VAL A 69 -9.72 -1.80 -5.39
C VAL A 69 -8.28 -2.10 -5.78
N GLN A 70 -7.76 -1.34 -6.73
CA GLN A 70 -6.39 -1.49 -7.21
C GLN A 70 -5.57 -0.28 -6.76
N PHE A 71 -4.43 -0.54 -6.16
CA PHE A 71 -3.44 0.48 -5.82
C PHE A 71 -2.12 0.14 -6.49
N GLN A 72 -1.39 1.16 -6.90
CA GLN A 72 -0.02 1.01 -7.36
C GLN A 72 0.89 1.91 -6.54
N LEU A 73 1.86 1.31 -5.87
CA LEU A 73 2.87 2.02 -5.11
C LEU A 73 4.14 2.08 -5.95
N SER A 74 4.60 3.27 -6.25
CA SER A 74 5.80 3.50 -7.07
C SER A 74 6.88 4.16 -6.23
N GLY A 75 8.13 4.10 -6.72
CA GLY A 75 9.25 4.74 -6.04
C GLY A 75 9.65 4.08 -4.74
N MET A 76 9.36 2.79 -4.60
CA MET A 76 9.71 2.05 -3.38
C MET A 76 11.16 1.60 -3.43
N GLU A 77 11.77 1.56 -2.26
CA GLU A 77 13.16 1.17 -2.11
C GLU A 77 13.29 -0.29 -1.67
N ASN A 78 14.52 -0.80 -1.70
CA ASN A 78 14.78 -2.16 -1.25
C ASN A 78 14.88 -2.21 0.28
N HIS A 79 13.75 -2.12 0.94
CA HIS A 79 13.63 -2.36 2.38
C HIS A 79 12.21 -2.82 2.71
N PHE A 80 11.94 -3.10 3.96
CA PHE A 80 10.63 -3.61 4.37
C PHE A 80 9.64 -2.49 4.60
N TYR A 81 8.40 -2.75 4.18
CA TYR A 81 7.22 -1.90 4.38
C TYR A 81 6.08 -2.74 4.91
N SER A 82 5.09 -2.09 5.49
CA SER A 82 3.81 -2.71 5.78
C SER A 82 2.68 -1.85 5.22
N VAL A 83 1.53 -2.47 4.97
CA VAL A 83 0.34 -1.80 4.46
C VAL A 83 -0.85 -2.16 5.32
N SER A 84 -1.67 -1.18 5.64
CA SER A 84 -2.99 -1.38 6.19
C SER A 84 -4.02 -0.77 5.25
N VAL A 85 -5.19 -1.40 5.16
CA VAL A 85 -6.30 -0.90 4.34
C VAL A 85 -7.56 -0.97 5.18
N PHE A 86 -8.38 0.06 5.12
CA PHE A 86 -9.73 -0.03 5.65
C PHE A 86 -10.75 0.37 4.59
N TYR A 87 -11.94 -0.18 4.71
CA TYR A 87 -13.02 0.06 3.77
C TYR A 87 -13.94 1.15 4.32
N ASP A 88 -13.96 2.30 3.65
CA ASP A 88 -14.77 3.46 4.01
C ASP A 88 -16.04 3.45 3.17
N LYS A 89 -17.03 2.66 3.60
CA LYS A 89 -18.30 2.52 2.87
C LYS A 89 -19.11 3.81 2.92
N GLY A 90 -19.07 4.51 4.05
CA GLY A 90 -19.85 5.74 4.25
C GLY A 90 -19.21 7.00 3.72
N GLY A 91 -17.94 6.96 3.31
CA GLY A 91 -17.26 8.11 2.72
C GLY A 91 -16.79 9.19 3.69
N ASN A 92 -16.63 8.88 4.98
CA ASN A 92 -16.20 9.86 5.98
C ASN A 92 -14.67 10.04 6.06
N GLY A 93 -13.91 9.17 5.39
CA GLY A 93 -12.45 9.24 5.33
C GLY A 93 -11.73 8.80 6.59
N GLN A 94 -12.44 8.31 7.59
CA GLN A 94 -11.88 7.90 8.87
C GLN A 94 -12.33 6.49 9.23
N LEU A 95 -11.43 5.74 9.86
CA LEU A 95 -11.77 4.44 10.41
C LEU A 95 -12.74 4.60 11.56
N SER A 96 -13.93 4.05 11.43
CA SER A 96 -14.92 4.04 12.49
C SER A 96 -14.63 2.93 13.48
N THR A 97 -14.67 3.25 14.76
CA THR A 97 -14.44 2.28 15.83
C THR A 97 -15.64 2.21 16.76
N GLY A 98 -15.88 1.03 17.30
CA GLY A 98 -16.92 0.79 18.29
C GLY A 98 -16.36 0.68 19.69
N PHE A 99 -16.98 -0.18 20.49
CA PHE A 99 -16.57 -0.40 21.87
C PHE A 99 -15.11 -0.86 21.96
N ALA A 100 -14.36 -0.31 22.92
CA ALA A 100 -12.95 -0.61 23.16
C ALA A 100 -12.01 -0.34 21.96
N GLY A 101 -12.40 0.56 21.05
CA GLY A 101 -11.59 0.92 19.89
C GLY A 101 -11.54 -0.13 18.78
N VAL A 102 -12.42 -1.12 18.81
CA VAL A 102 -12.49 -2.16 17.79
C VAL A 102 -13.03 -1.57 16.50
N PRO A 103 -12.36 -1.77 15.35
CA PRO A 103 -12.87 -1.27 14.08
C PRO A 103 -14.24 -1.85 13.72
N ILE A 104 -15.14 -0.99 13.27
CA ILE A 104 -16.45 -1.38 12.78
C ILE A 104 -16.39 -1.72 11.31
N GLU A 105 -15.55 -0.98 10.54
CA GLU A 105 -15.39 -1.17 9.11
C GLU A 105 -14.40 -2.31 8.82
N PRO A 106 -14.60 -3.06 7.73
CA PRO A 106 -13.64 -4.09 7.34
C PRO A 106 -12.23 -3.52 7.12
N ILE A 107 -11.24 -4.29 7.55
CA ILE A 107 -9.82 -3.93 7.44
C ILE A 107 -9.04 -5.08 6.84
N GLY A 108 -7.85 -4.77 6.36
CA GLY A 108 -6.91 -5.76 5.84
C GLY A 108 -5.48 -5.25 5.95
N PHE A 109 -4.55 -6.18 5.90
CA PHE A 109 -3.12 -5.89 6.04
C PHE A 109 -2.32 -6.66 5.00
N SER A 110 -1.14 -6.13 4.65
CA SER A 110 -0.20 -6.87 3.81
C SER A 110 0.06 -8.25 4.42
N ASN A 111 0.36 -9.24 3.57
CA ASN A 111 0.49 -10.66 3.93
C ASN A 111 -0.80 -11.27 4.48
N ASN A 112 -1.93 -10.58 4.37
CA ASN A 112 -3.17 -10.96 5.05
C ASN A 112 -2.93 -11.26 6.53
N ALA A 113 -2.02 -10.50 7.14
CA ALA A 113 -1.61 -10.70 8.52
C ALA A 113 -2.77 -10.45 9.48
N LYS A 114 -2.83 -11.26 10.52
CA LYS A 114 -3.83 -11.15 11.58
C LYS A 114 -3.14 -11.13 12.93
N GLY A 115 -3.57 -10.20 13.78
CA GLY A 115 -3.13 -10.20 15.17
C GLY A 115 -3.96 -11.14 16.03
N GLN A 116 -3.47 -11.47 17.22
CA GLN A 116 -4.20 -12.35 18.15
C GLN A 116 -5.12 -11.56 19.09
N ALA A 117 -4.64 -10.47 19.62
CA ALA A 117 -5.39 -9.63 20.57
C ALA A 117 -5.33 -8.17 20.15
N GLY A 118 -5.44 -7.91 18.85
CA GLY A 118 -5.32 -6.58 18.29
C GLY A 118 -4.80 -6.67 16.88
N PRO A 119 -4.37 -5.54 16.28
CA PRO A 119 -3.86 -5.55 14.92
C PRO A 119 -2.53 -6.31 14.82
N PRO A 120 -2.17 -6.81 13.62
CA PRO A 120 -0.89 -7.48 13.43
C PRO A 120 0.28 -6.51 13.61
N SER A 121 1.42 -7.05 13.97
CA SER A 121 2.66 -6.28 14.11
C SER A 121 3.25 -5.94 12.74
N PHE A 122 4.20 -5.02 12.71
CA PHE A 122 4.97 -4.73 11.50
C PHE A 122 5.65 -6.01 10.98
N ASN A 123 6.24 -6.80 11.85
CA ASN A 123 6.91 -8.04 11.45
C ASN A 123 5.98 -9.05 10.78
N GLN A 124 4.73 -9.10 11.19
CA GLN A 124 3.73 -9.99 10.58
C GLN A 124 3.27 -9.48 9.22
N ALA A 125 3.18 -8.16 9.04
CA ALA A 125 2.66 -7.55 7.83
C ALA A 125 3.73 -7.12 6.83
N LYS A 126 5.00 -7.10 7.22
CA LYS A 126 6.06 -6.54 6.39
C LYS A 126 6.30 -7.34 5.11
N PHE A 127 6.62 -6.62 4.05
CA PHE A 127 7.02 -7.17 2.76
C PHE A 127 8.16 -6.34 2.18
N ASN A 128 8.90 -6.92 1.26
CA ASN A 128 9.97 -6.23 0.54
C ASN A 128 9.57 -6.11 -0.94
N PRO A 129 9.57 -4.90 -1.53
CA PRO A 129 9.15 -4.70 -2.93
C PRO A 129 9.98 -5.46 -3.96
N VAL A 130 11.21 -5.82 -3.63
CA VAL A 130 12.06 -6.59 -4.54
C VAL A 130 11.53 -8.00 -4.70
N LEU A 131 11.00 -8.58 -3.62
CA LEU A 131 10.54 -9.97 -3.59
C LEU A 131 9.03 -10.09 -3.85
N SER A 132 8.26 -9.08 -3.51
CA SER A 132 6.80 -9.11 -3.59
C SER A 132 6.31 -7.88 -4.34
N ARG A 133 5.96 -8.06 -5.60
CA ARG A 133 5.52 -6.97 -6.49
C ARG A 133 4.02 -6.93 -6.69
N ASP A 134 3.35 -8.02 -6.40
CA ASP A 134 1.89 -8.11 -6.49
C ASP A 134 1.37 -8.67 -5.17
N LEU A 135 0.61 -7.83 -4.47
CA LEU A 135 0.02 -8.21 -3.19
C LEU A 135 -1.49 -8.28 -3.31
N GLU A 136 -2.08 -9.26 -2.66
CA GLU A 136 -3.52 -9.36 -2.51
C GLU A 136 -3.88 -9.20 -1.04
N ILE A 137 -4.78 -8.27 -0.75
CA ILE A 137 -5.26 -8.00 0.60
C ILE A 137 -6.76 -8.22 0.63
N LYS A 138 -7.19 -9.11 1.52
CA LYS A 138 -8.60 -9.42 1.70
C LYS A 138 -9.12 -8.69 2.92
N LEU A 139 -10.13 -7.86 2.72
CA LEU A 139 -10.81 -7.17 3.81
C LEU A 139 -11.61 -8.15 4.63
N SER A 140 -11.57 -8.00 5.94
CA SER A 140 -12.37 -8.81 6.85
C SER A 140 -12.90 -7.94 7.98
N SER A 141 -14.09 -8.29 8.47
CA SER A 141 -14.69 -7.60 9.61
C SER A 141 -14.15 -8.19 10.90
N VAL A 142 -13.67 -7.33 11.78
CA VAL A 142 -13.19 -7.74 13.11
C VAL A 142 -14.36 -8.24 13.97
N LEU A 143 -15.56 -7.73 13.75
CA LEU A 143 -16.74 -8.06 14.55
C LEU A 143 -17.37 -9.40 14.19
N SER A 144 -17.04 -9.97 13.03
CA SER A 144 -17.65 -11.23 12.58
C SER A 144 -16.89 -12.47 13.04
N GLU A 145 -15.79 -12.31 13.73
CA GLU A 145 -14.94 -13.41 14.20
C GLU A 145 -15.18 -13.78 15.68
N THR A 146 -16.24 -13.27 16.27
CA THR A 146 -16.61 -13.59 17.67
C THR A 146 -17.65 -14.70 17.74
#